data_66c349f8d343c63013e26426660b6861
#
_entry.id   66c349f8d343c63013e26426660b6861
#
_cell.length_a   1.000
_cell.length_b   1.000
_cell.length_c   1.000
_cell.angle_alpha   90.00
_cell.angle_beta   90.00
_cell.angle_gamma   90.00
#
_symmetry.space_group_name_H-M   'P 1'
#
loop_
_entity.id
_entity.type
_entity.pdbx_description
1 polymer ?
#
loop_
_entity_poly.entity_id
_entity_poly.type
_entity_poly.pdbx_seq_one_letter_code
_entity_poly.pdbx_strand_id
1 'polypeptide(L)'
;SKGWDNDDNAIREQVIPAIQKVAQELGVSYLDVYTTADSRHYPDGVHPDANGAGCVAAALYTAITGKKQEYERPLSVPSVFSDHAILQQNTKVSVWGYGPAGKKVIVKGSWGASASAEVDAEGKWMTRLATPKASFTPYTMTISQGKQKFELKDILIGEVWLASGQSNMQMELGGFYRTAVEGGPEAIAN
;
A
#
# COMPACT_ATOMS: atom_id res chain seq x y z
N SER A 1 19.09 -3.74 1.77
CA SER A 1 19.15 -3.14 3.10
C SER A 1 19.24 -4.28 4.10
N LYS A 2 20.27 -4.29 4.93
CA LYS A 2 20.30 -5.17 6.09
C LYS A 2 19.26 -4.61 7.05
N GLY A 3 18.06 -5.22 7.07
CA GLY A 3 17.10 -5.03 8.14
C GLY A 3 17.77 -5.37 9.47
N TRP A 4 17.25 -4.86 10.55
CA TRP A 4 17.63 -5.26 11.89
C TRP A 4 17.45 -6.76 12.00
N ASP A 5 18.52 -7.47 12.24
CA ASP A 5 18.55 -8.93 12.32
C ASP A 5 18.01 -9.33 13.71
N ASN A 6 16.70 -9.09 13.90
CA ASN A 6 16.02 -9.54 15.11
C ASN A 6 15.76 -11.04 14.98
N ASP A 7 16.31 -11.83 15.89
CA ASP A 7 15.99 -13.23 15.98
C ASP A 7 14.54 -13.41 16.48
N ASP A 8 13.62 -13.56 15.51
CA ASP A 8 12.19 -13.72 15.78
C ASP A 8 11.90 -14.95 16.68
N ASN A 9 12.69 -16.01 16.55
CA ASN A 9 12.56 -17.20 17.41
C ASN A 9 12.99 -16.89 18.85
N ALA A 10 14.10 -16.17 19.04
CA ALA A 10 14.53 -15.78 20.38
C ALA A 10 13.49 -14.86 21.05
N ILE A 11 12.87 -13.95 20.28
CA ILE A 11 11.81 -13.07 20.81
C ILE A 11 10.61 -13.91 21.26
N ARG A 12 10.11 -14.81 20.42
CA ARG A 12 8.91 -15.61 20.69
C ARG A 12 9.13 -16.67 21.78
N GLU A 13 10.27 -17.34 21.77
CA GLU A 13 10.52 -18.49 22.62
C GLU A 13 11.20 -18.16 23.94
N GLN A 14 11.85 -17.02 24.05
CA GLN A 14 12.63 -16.64 25.24
C GLN A 14 12.18 -15.31 25.84
N VAL A 15 12.14 -14.23 25.04
CA VAL A 15 11.89 -12.88 25.57
C VAL A 15 10.44 -12.71 26.00
N ILE A 16 9.47 -13.06 25.17
CA ILE A 16 8.04 -12.92 25.48
C ILE A 16 7.67 -13.76 26.70
N PRO A 17 8.01 -15.06 26.79
CA PRO A 17 7.73 -15.88 28.01
C PRO A 17 8.39 -15.34 29.27
N ALA A 18 9.62 -14.80 29.17
CA ALA A 18 10.29 -14.20 30.32
C ALA A 18 9.54 -12.95 30.83
N ILE A 19 9.10 -12.07 29.91
CA ILE A 19 8.30 -10.89 30.29
C ILE A 19 6.97 -11.29 30.90
N GLN A 20 6.28 -12.29 30.33
CA GLN A 20 5.01 -12.79 30.87
C GLN A 20 5.17 -13.31 32.28
N LYS A 21 6.24 -14.10 32.56
CA LYS A 21 6.57 -14.62 33.89
C LYS A 21 6.77 -13.47 34.89
N VAL A 22 7.59 -12.49 34.56
CA VAL A 22 7.84 -11.33 35.43
C VAL A 22 6.56 -10.53 35.67
N ALA A 23 5.74 -10.30 34.65
CA ALA A 23 4.46 -9.64 34.81
C ALA A 23 3.53 -10.38 35.78
N GLN A 24 3.48 -11.70 35.68
CA GLN A 24 2.71 -12.54 36.58
C GLN A 24 3.22 -12.48 38.02
N GLU A 25 4.54 -12.54 38.22
CA GLU A 25 5.19 -12.46 39.53
C GLU A 25 4.93 -11.11 40.22
N LEU A 26 4.88 -10.04 39.43
CA LEU A 26 4.62 -8.69 39.91
C LEU A 26 3.12 -8.33 40.01
N GLY A 27 2.23 -9.20 39.54
CA GLY A 27 0.79 -8.93 39.52
C GLY A 27 0.37 -7.77 38.60
N VAL A 28 1.17 -7.49 37.53
CA VAL A 28 0.88 -6.46 36.57
C VAL A 28 0.28 -7.05 35.28
N SER A 29 -0.58 -6.27 34.62
CA SER A 29 -1.18 -6.68 33.36
C SER A 29 -0.12 -6.73 32.24
N TYR A 30 -0.19 -7.74 31.40
CA TYR A 30 0.63 -7.91 30.22
C TYR A 30 -0.25 -7.97 28.96
N LEU A 31 0.17 -7.27 27.92
CA LEU A 31 -0.43 -7.40 26.59
C LEU A 31 0.67 -7.67 25.56
N ASP A 32 0.56 -8.81 24.89
CA ASP A 32 1.45 -9.15 23.77
C ASP A 32 1.04 -8.34 22.52
N VAL A 33 1.75 -7.25 22.27
CA VAL A 33 1.57 -6.44 21.07
C VAL A 33 2.40 -6.94 19.88
N TYR A 34 3.37 -7.82 20.12
CA TYR A 34 4.24 -8.36 19.09
C TYR A 34 3.49 -9.29 18.12
N THR A 35 2.52 -10.05 18.64
CA THR A 35 1.72 -10.99 17.83
C THR A 35 0.39 -10.42 17.35
N THR A 36 0.05 -9.17 17.69
CA THR A 36 -1.24 -8.56 17.34
C THR A 36 -1.37 -8.18 15.87
N ALA A 37 -0.26 -8.01 15.16
CA ALA A 37 -0.24 -7.71 13.74
C ALA A 37 0.68 -8.67 12.99
N ASP A 38 0.30 -9.01 11.77
CA ASP A 38 1.10 -9.85 10.86
C ASP A 38 2.42 -9.15 10.49
N SER A 39 3.48 -9.94 10.29
CA SER A 39 4.82 -9.45 9.89
C SER A 39 4.82 -8.54 8.66
N ARG A 40 3.84 -8.69 7.76
CA ARG A 40 3.63 -7.81 6.60
C ARG A 40 3.36 -6.35 6.96
N HIS A 41 2.95 -6.09 8.20
CA HIS A 41 2.70 -4.76 8.72
C HIS A 41 3.93 -4.12 9.39
N TYR A 42 5.08 -4.76 9.26
CA TYR A 42 6.38 -4.28 9.73
C TYR A 42 7.36 -4.22 8.55
N PRO A 43 7.26 -3.21 7.66
CA PRO A 43 7.99 -3.17 6.38
C PRO A 43 9.52 -3.13 6.54
N ASP A 44 10.03 -2.68 7.67
CA ASP A 44 11.45 -2.70 8.03
C ASP A 44 11.81 -3.78 9.08
N GLY A 45 10.84 -4.61 9.45
CA GLY A 45 10.98 -5.66 10.45
C GLY A 45 10.84 -5.18 11.90
N VAL A 46 10.66 -3.88 12.14
CA VAL A 46 10.62 -3.29 13.51
C VAL A 46 9.43 -2.36 13.69
N HIS A 47 9.19 -1.45 12.76
CA HIS A 47 8.18 -0.41 12.91
C HIS A 47 6.88 -0.82 12.19
N PRO A 48 5.73 -0.76 12.89
CA PRO A 48 4.46 -1.05 12.26
C PRO A 48 4.07 0.03 11.25
N ASP A 49 3.51 -0.38 10.12
CA ASP A 49 2.78 0.52 9.25
C ASP A 49 1.47 1.01 9.90
N ALA A 50 0.71 1.86 9.22
CA ALA A 50 -0.56 2.38 9.76
C ALA A 50 -1.57 1.26 10.11
N ASN A 51 -1.55 0.14 9.38
CA ASN A 51 -2.43 -1.00 9.66
C ASN A 51 -1.95 -1.80 10.88
N GLY A 52 -0.64 -2.03 11.00
CA GLY A 52 -0.04 -2.65 12.19
C GLY A 52 -0.32 -1.83 13.45
N ALA A 53 -0.15 -0.51 13.37
CA ALA A 53 -0.49 0.40 14.47
C ALA A 53 -1.99 0.33 14.81
N GLY A 54 -2.88 0.19 13.81
CA GLY A 54 -4.31 0.00 14.01
C GLY A 54 -4.64 -1.31 14.74
N CYS A 55 -3.96 -2.41 14.40
CA CYS A 55 -4.09 -3.70 15.09
C CYS A 55 -3.68 -3.58 16.57
N VAL A 56 -2.54 -2.95 16.84
CA VAL A 56 -2.06 -2.70 18.21
C VAL A 56 -3.05 -1.84 19.00
N ALA A 57 -3.56 -0.76 18.40
CA ALA A 57 -4.54 0.11 19.04
C ALA A 57 -5.84 -0.63 19.38
N ALA A 58 -6.34 -1.51 18.50
CA ALA A 58 -7.52 -2.33 18.74
C ALA A 58 -7.30 -3.32 19.89
N ALA A 59 -6.12 -3.94 19.95
CA ALA A 59 -5.75 -4.85 21.04
C ALA A 59 -5.67 -4.11 22.40
N LEU A 60 -5.04 -2.93 22.42
CA LEU A 60 -4.97 -2.07 23.60
C LEU A 60 -6.37 -1.64 24.08
N TYR A 61 -7.21 -1.16 23.16
CA TYR A 61 -8.59 -0.79 23.47
C TYR A 61 -9.35 -1.97 24.12
N THR A 62 -9.23 -3.16 23.53
CA THR A 62 -9.87 -4.38 24.05
C THR A 62 -9.37 -4.71 25.46
N ALA A 63 -8.05 -4.65 25.68
CA ALA A 63 -7.45 -4.93 26.98
C ALA A 63 -7.87 -3.96 28.08
N ILE A 64 -7.97 -2.66 27.74
CA ILE A 64 -8.32 -1.61 28.71
C ILE A 64 -9.82 -1.60 29.02
N THR A 65 -10.68 -1.81 28.01
CA THR A 65 -12.13 -1.62 28.16
C THR A 65 -12.91 -2.90 28.37
N GLY A 66 -12.30 -4.07 28.10
CA GLY A 66 -12.96 -5.37 28.04
C GLY A 66 -13.91 -5.53 26.83
N LYS A 67 -14.01 -4.52 25.97
CA LYS A 67 -14.87 -4.53 24.77
C LYS A 67 -14.03 -4.94 23.57
N LYS A 68 -14.35 -6.10 22.96
CA LYS A 68 -13.64 -6.58 21.77
C LYS A 68 -13.69 -5.54 20.66
N GLN A 69 -12.54 -5.13 20.20
CA GLN A 69 -12.36 -4.25 19.02
C GLN A 69 -11.43 -4.96 18.05
N GLU A 70 -11.89 -5.13 16.82
CA GLU A 70 -11.07 -5.62 15.72
C GLU A 70 -10.70 -4.43 14.81
N TYR A 71 -9.47 -4.44 14.31
CA TYR A 71 -9.07 -3.46 13.31
C TYR A 71 -9.55 -3.91 11.94
N GLU A 72 -10.46 -3.13 11.35
CA GLU A 72 -10.83 -3.27 9.95
C GLU A 72 -9.92 -2.38 9.09
N ARG A 73 -9.16 -3.00 8.19
CA ARG A 73 -8.32 -2.27 7.25
C ARG A 73 -9.19 -1.37 6.38
N PRO A 74 -8.96 -0.05 6.34
CA PRO A 74 -9.78 0.84 5.52
C PRO A 74 -9.58 0.59 4.02
N LEU A 75 -10.61 0.92 3.22
CA LEU A 75 -10.48 0.94 1.77
C LEU A 75 -9.35 1.90 1.36
N SER A 76 -8.38 1.40 0.60
CA SER A 76 -7.23 2.20 0.14
C SER A 76 -6.67 1.66 -1.16
N VAL A 77 -5.90 2.50 -1.84
CA VAL A 77 -5.10 2.15 -3.02
C VAL A 77 -3.65 2.58 -2.79
N PRO A 78 -2.66 1.95 -3.46
CA PRO A 78 -1.29 2.43 -3.44
C PRO A 78 -1.15 3.80 -4.11
N SER A 79 -0.09 4.53 -3.78
CA SER A 79 0.18 5.90 -4.25
C SER A 79 0.32 6.05 -5.76
N VAL A 80 0.56 4.96 -6.49
CA VAL A 80 0.52 4.95 -7.96
C VAL A 80 -0.86 5.33 -8.52
N PHE A 81 -1.92 5.12 -7.73
CA PHE A 81 -3.26 5.62 -8.01
C PHE A 81 -3.51 6.86 -7.14
N SER A 82 -3.20 8.01 -7.67
CA SER A 82 -3.39 9.32 -7.05
C SER A 82 -4.05 10.27 -8.03
N ASP A 83 -4.40 11.46 -7.59
CA ASP A 83 -4.73 12.55 -8.51
C ASP A 83 -3.58 12.75 -9.50
N HIS A 84 -3.90 13.16 -10.72
CA HIS A 84 -2.98 13.37 -11.84
C HIS A 84 -2.31 12.11 -12.39
N ALA A 85 -2.81 10.91 -12.06
CA ALA A 85 -2.27 9.68 -12.61
C ALA A 85 -2.61 9.50 -14.10
N ILE A 86 -1.75 8.77 -14.82
CA ILE A 86 -1.98 8.38 -16.22
C ILE A 86 -2.23 6.87 -16.28
N LEU A 87 -3.28 6.46 -16.98
CA LEU A 87 -3.61 5.06 -17.23
C LEU A 87 -3.34 4.70 -18.70
N GLN A 88 -2.83 3.48 -18.93
CA GLN A 88 -2.57 2.97 -20.29
C GLN A 88 -3.87 2.95 -21.10
N GLN A 89 -3.83 3.45 -22.34
CA GLN A 89 -4.95 3.47 -23.26
C GLN A 89 -5.31 2.11 -23.87
N ASN A 90 -6.54 1.98 -24.39
CA ASN A 90 -7.04 0.86 -25.21
C ASN A 90 -6.79 -0.54 -24.59
N THR A 91 -6.89 -0.66 -23.26
CA THR A 91 -6.61 -1.91 -22.56
C THR A 91 -7.52 -2.10 -21.34
N LYS A 92 -7.29 -3.15 -20.57
CA LYS A 92 -7.86 -3.34 -19.24
C LYS A 92 -6.75 -3.17 -18.22
N VAL A 93 -6.63 -1.99 -17.64
CA VAL A 93 -5.64 -1.70 -16.62
C VAL A 93 -5.99 -2.42 -15.31
N SER A 94 -5.00 -2.97 -14.65
CA SER A 94 -5.16 -3.49 -13.30
C SER A 94 -5.27 -2.33 -12.31
N VAL A 95 -6.32 -2.33 -11.48
CA VAL A 95 -6.49 -1.42 -10.35
C VAL A 95 -6.61 -2.28 -9.09
N TRP A 96 -5.83 -1.97 -8.06
CA TRP A 96 -5.74 -2.80 -6.87
C TRP A 96 -5.59 -1.96 -5.61
N GLY A 97 -5.79 -2.61 -4.48
CA GLY A 97 -5.63 -1.97 -3.19
C GLY A 97 -5.99 -2.89 -2.04
N TYR A 98 -6.40 -2.29 -0.96
CA TYR A 98 -6.74 -2.98 0.27
C TYR A 98 -8.09 -2.52 0.80
N GLY A 99 -8.68 -3.32 1.67
CA GLY A 99 -9.97 -3.02 2.31
C GLY A 99 -10.42 -4.12 3.26
N PRO A 100 -11.57 -3.97 3.91
CA PRO A 100 -12.19 -5.00 4.73
C PRO A 100 -12.47 -6.28 3.93
N ALA A 101 -12.02 -7.43 4.45
CA ALA A 101 -12.18 -8.74 3.82
C ALA A 101 -13.66 -9.10 3.56
N GLY A 102 -13.93 -9.83 2.48
CA GLY A 102 -15.27 -10.27 2.08
C GLY A 102 -16.19 -9.13 1.60
N LYS A 103 -15.69 -7.91 1.45
CA LYS A 103 -16.46 -6.78 0.94
C LYS A 103 -16.19 -6.55 -0.54
N LYS A 104 -17.22 -6.13 -1.26
CA LYS A 104 -17.12 -5.83 -2.70
C LYS A 104 -16.62 -4.39 -2.89
N VAL A 105 -15.54 -4.23 -3.65
CA VAL A 105 -15.04 -2.95 -4.14
C VAL A 105 -15.53 -2.72 -5.56
N ILE A 106 -15.94 -1.49 -5.85
CA ILE A 106 -16.36 -1.06 -7.18
C ILE A 106 -15.46 0.09 -7.61
N VAL A 107 -14.90 -0.02 -8.82
CA VAL A 107 -14.09 0.99 -9.47
C VAL A 107 -14.85 1.50 -10.69
N LYS A 108 -15.02 2.82 -10.80
CA LYS A 108 -15.72 3.47 -11.93
C LYS A 108 -14.86 4.59 -12.49
N GLY A 109 -14.70 4.59 -13.80
CA GLY A 109 -14.13 5.72 -14.54
C GLY A 109 -15.24 6.61 -15.11
N SER A 110 -15.07 7.93 -15.08
CA SER A 110 -16.02 8.88 -15.68
C SER A 110 -16.14 8.74 -17.20
N TRP A 111 -15.26 7.97 -17.82
CA TRP A 111 -15.34 7.56 -19.23
C TRP A 111 -16.32 6.43 -19.51
N GLY A 112 -17.11 6.02 -18.51
CA GLY A 112 -18.18 5.01 -18.65
C GLY A 112 -17.78 3.58 -18.27
N ALA A 113 -16.51 3.31 -17.94
CA ALA A 113 -16.08 1.98 -17.52
C ALA A 113 -16.40 1.72 -16.04
N SER A 114 -16.74 0.47 -15.73
CA SER A 114 -16.93 0.00 -14.35
C SER A 114 -16.40 -1.41 -14.20
N ALA A 115 -15.77 -1.68 -13.06
CA ALA A 115 -15.30 -3.02 -12.70
C ALA A 115 -15.45 -3.23 -11.19
N SER A 116 -15.42 -4.48 -10.74
CA SER A 116 -15.50 -4.78 -9.31
C SER A 116 -14.69 -6.01 -8.95
N ALA A 117 -14.29 -6.09 -7.69
CA ALA A 117 -13.63 -7.24 -7.09
C ALA A 117 -14.14 -7.43 -5.67
N GLU A 118 -14.01 -8.64 -5.15
CA GLU A 118 -14.16 -8.93 -3.72
C GLU A 118 -12.80 -8.85 -3.04
N VAL A 119 -12.78 -8.34 -1.82
CA VAL A 119 -11.56 -8.28 -1.00
C VAL A 119 -11.30 -9.66 -0.42
N ASP A 120 -10.11 -10.20 -0.64
CA ASP A 120 -9.71 -11.51 -0.12
C ASP A 120 -9.53 -11.52 1.42
N ALA A 121 -9.21 -12.70 1.96
CA ALA A 121 -8.99 -12.88 3.40
C ALA A 121 -7.78 -12.07 3.92
N GLU A 122 -6.82 -11.77 3.07
CA GLU A 122 -5.64 -10.95 3.37
C GLU A 122 -5.92 -9.44 3.29
N GLY A 123 -7.16 -9.05 2.97
CA GLY A 123 -7.56 -7.65 2.81
C GLY A 123 -7.10 -7.02 1.51
N LYS A 124 -6.77 -7.81 0.47
CA LYS A 124 -6.35 -7.33 -0.84
C LYS A 124 -7.48 -7.45 -1.84
N TRP A 125 -7.52 -6.55 -2.81
CA TRP A 125 -8.41 -6.64 -3.96
C TRP A 125 -7.69 -6.18 -5.24
N MET A 126 -8.11 -6.74 -6.36
CA MET A 126 -7.66 -6.33 -7.68
C MET A 126 -8.81 -6.50 -8.69
N THR A 127 -8.97 -5.53 -9.56
CA THR A 127 -9.89 -5.59 -10.69
C THR A 127 -9.23 -5.08 -11.96
N ARG A 128 -9.88 -5.27 -13.11
CA ARG A 128 -9.42 -4.76 -14.40
C ARG A 128 -10.45 -3.79 -14.98
N LEU A 129 -10.05 -2.53 -15.12
CA LEU A 129 -10.87 -1.45 -15.64
C LEU A 129 -10.52 -1.15 -17.09
N ALA A 130 -11.51 -1.20 -17.99
CA ALA A 130 -11.30 -0.86 -19.40
C ALA A 130 -11.01 0.64 -19.56
N THR A 131 -10.03 0.97 -20.40
CA THR A 131 -9.65 2.34 -20.73
C THR A 131 -9.91 2.64 -22.21
N PRO A 132 -10.39 3.84 -22.55
CA PRO A 132 -10.59 4.27 -23.93
C PRO A 132 -9.27 4.64 -24.61
N LYS A 133 -9.35 5.16 -25.83
CA LYS A 133 -8.24 5.78 -26.54
C LYS A 133 -7.74 7.00 -25.77
N ALA A 134 -6.45 7.30 -25.92
CA ALA A 134 -5.77 8.46 -25.34
C ALA A 134 -6.53 9.77 -25.58
N SER A 135 -6.55 10.62 -24.55
CA SER A 135 -7.17 11.94 -24.59
C SER A 135 -6.51 12.86 -23.57
N PHE A 136 -6.39 14.14 -23.90
CA PHE A 136 -6.02 15.19 -22.94
C PHE A 136 -7.19 15.68 -22.09
N THR A 137 -8.40 15.15 -22.31
CA THR A 137 -9.54 15.43 -21.44
C THR A 137 -9.34 14.72 -20.10
N PRO A 138 -9.30 15.44 -18.97
CA PRO A 138 -9.16 14.82 -17.67
C PRO A 138 -10.43 14.06 -17.28
N TYR A 139 -10.23 12.91 -16.67
CA TYR A 139 -11.27 12.06 -16.13
C TYR A 139 -11.18 11.97 -14.60
N THR A 140 -12.18 11.35 -14.01
CA THR A 140 -12.15 10.94 -12.61
C THR A 140 -12.28 9.43 -12.49
N MET A 141 -11.65 8.86 -11.46
CA MET A 141 -11.81 7.46 -11.09
C MET A 141 -12.33 7.36 -9.66
N THR A 142 -13.49 6.76 -9.50
CA THR A 142 -14.12 6.56 -8.19
C THR A 142 -13.88 5.14 -7.72
N ILE A 143 -13.44 4.98 -6.49
CA ILE A 143 -13.30 3.69 -5.80
C ILE A 143 -14.23 3.70 -4.59
N SER A 144 -15.07 2.66 -4.44
CA SER A 144 -16.07 2.60 -3.39
C SER A 144 -16.26 1.20 -2.82
N GLN A 145 -16.57 1.14 -1.52
CA GLN A 145 -16.88 -0.08 -0.79
C GLN A 145 -17.91 0.25 0.31
N GLY A 146 -19.14 -0.20 0.13
CA GLY A 146 -20.23 0.18 1.04
C GLY A 146 -20.42 1.68 1.13
N LYS A 147 -20.21 2.25 2.33
CA LYS A 147 -20.29 3.71 2.58
C LYS A 147 -18.98 4.45 2.31
N GLN A 148 -17.87 3.73 2.25
CA GLN A 148 -16.56 4.33 1.96
C GLN A 148 -16.45 4.61 0.47
N LYS A 149 -16.06 5.82 0.12
CA LYS A 149 -15.86 6.27 -1.26
C LYS A 149 -14.78 7.33 -1.30
N PHE A 150 -13.91 7.25 -2.27
CA PHE A 150 -13.01 8.34 -2.64
C PHE A 150 -12.91 8.45 -4.17
N GLU A 151 -12.48 9.59 -4.62
CA GLU A 151 -12.38 9.94 -6.03
C GLU A 151 -10.97 10.45 -6.32
N LEU A 152 -10.36 9.88 -7.34
CA LEU A 152 -9.10 10.34 -7.92
C LEU A 152 -9.44 11.24 -9.10
N LYS A 153 -8.87 12.43 -9.08
CA LYS A 153 -9.16 13.52 -10.04
C LYS A 153 -8.03 13.68 -11.05
N ASP A 154 -8.37 14.32 -12.15
CA ASP A 154 -7.41 14.64 -13.21
C ASP A 154 -6.64 13.42 -13.72
N ILE A 155 -7.38 12.33 -13.98
CA ILE A 155 -6.84 11.10 -14.54
C ILE A 155 -6.77 11.26 -16.05
N LEU A 156 -5.59 11.10 -16.62
CA LEU A 156 -5.39 11.07 -18.07
C LEU A 156 -5.32 9.64 -18.58
N ILE A 157 -5.68 9.46 -19.85
CA ILE A 157 -5.54 8.19 -20.55
C ILE A 157 -4.52 8.40 -21.67
N GLY A 158 -3.44 7.60 -21.66
CA GLY A 158 -2.32 7.79 -22.59
C GLY A 158 -1.40 6.57 -22.65
N GLU A 159 -0.16 6.78 -23.05
CA GLU A 159 0.89 5.76 -23.00
C GLU A 159 1.61 5.80 -21.66
N VAL A 160 1.79 4.63 -21.07
CA VAL A 160 2.52 4.45 -19.81
C VAL A 160 3.75 3.61 -20.05
N TRP A 161 4.92 4.17 -19.77
CA TRP A 161 6.20 3.51 -19.91
C TRP A 161 6.78 3.19 -18.53
N LEU A 162 7.23 1.96 -18.32
CA LEU A 162 8.01 1.57 -17.16
C LEU A 162 9.49 1.69 -17.51
N ALA A 163 10.14 2.72 -17.01
CA ALA A 163 11.58 2.87 -17.07
C ALA A 163 12.22 2.29 -15.80
N SER A 164 12.99 1.23 -15.95
CA SER A 164 13.62 0.52 -14.83
C SER A 164 15.00 0.01 -15.23
N GLY A 165 15.89 -0.15 -14.24
CA GLY A 165 17.24 -0.65 -14.45
C GLY A 165 18.15 -0.36 -13.27
N GLN A 166 19.44 -0.37 -13.52
CA GLN A 166 20.48 -0.04 -12.56
C GLN A 166 21.07 1.36 -12.83
N SER A 167 22.38 1.49 -12.73
CA SER A 167 23.12 2.76 -12.85
C SER A 167 22.83 3.51 -14.16
N ASN A 168 22.57 2.84 -15.27
CA ASN A 168 22.23 3.50 -16.53
C ASN A 168 20.88 4.24 -16.48
N MET A 169 19.95 3.81 -15.61
CA MET A 169 18.69 4.53 -15.39
C MET A 169 18.81 5.71 -14.43
N GLN A 170 19.92 5.78 -13.69
CA GLN A 170 20.29 6.94 -12.87
C GLN A 170 21.05 8.01 -13.66
N MET A 171 21.49 7.69 -14.90
CA MET A 171 22.27 8.61 -15.71
C MET A 171 21.39 9.79 -16.15
N GLU A 172 21.82 10.98 -15.81
CA GLU A 172 21.18 12.21 -16.26
C GLU A 172 21.46 12.43 -17.76
N LEU A 173 20.58 13.17 -18.48
CA LEU A 173 20.83 13.53 -19.88
C LEU A 173 22.10 14.34 -20.06
N GLY A 174 22.50 15.14 -19.06
CA GLY A 174 23.75 15.87 -19.06
C GLY A 174 25.00 14.99 -18.90
N GLY A 175 24.83 13.70 -18.66
CA GLY A 175 25.90 12.73 -18.42
C GLY A 175 26.19 12.49 -16.95
N PHE A 176 27.03 11.50 -16.68
CA PHE A 176 27.42 11.08 -15.34
C PHE A 176 28.94 11.20 -15.17
N TYR A 177 29.40 11.88 -14.12
CA TYR A 177 30.80 12.26 -13.90
C TYR A 177 31.36 13.12 -15.06
N ARG A 178 32.26 12.55 -15.84
CA ARG A 178 32.94 13.22 -16.96
C ARG A 178 32.50 12.66 -18.33
N THR A 179 31.48 11.83 -18.36
CA THR A 179 30.97 11.18 -19.59
C THR A 179 29.68 11.88 -19.99
N ALA A 180 29.73 12.65 -21.06
CA ALA A 180 28.52 13.26 -21.63
C ALA A 180 27.67 12.19 -22.36
N VAL A 181 26.35 12.35 -22.32
CA VAL A 181 25.43 11.58 -23.17
C VAL A 181 25.38 12.25 -24.54
N GLU A 182 25.64 11.48 -25.61
CA GLU A 182 25.53 12.00 -26.98
C GLU A 182 24.12 12.53 -27.26
N GLY A 183 24.01 13.76 -27.73
CA GLY A 183 22.74 14.46 -27.93
C GLY A 183 22.01 14.91 -26.66
N GLY A 184 22.60 14.69 -25.48
CA GLY A 184 22.01 15.09 -24.21
C GLY A 184 21.78 16.59 -24.06
N PRO A 185 22.77 17.45 -24.33
CA PRO A 185 22.61 18.91 -24.27
C PRO A 185 21.48 19.43 -25.18
N GLU A 186 21.37 18.90 -26.40
CA GLU A 186 20.34 19.26 -27.35
C GLU A 186 18.95 18.80 -26.88
N ALA A 187 18.84 17.62 -26.26
CA ALA A 187 17.58 17.11 -25.72
C ALA A 187 17.11 17.91 -24.48
N ILE A 188 18.05 18.50 -23.71
CA ILE A 188 17.69 19.36 -22.56
C ILE A 188 17.25 20.74 -23.05
N ALA A 189 17.76 21.24 -24.19
CA ALA A 189 17.49 22.57 -24.70
C ALA A 189 16.16 22.68 -25.46
N ASN A 190 15.56 21.56 -25.86
CA ASN A 190 14.29 21.46 -26.56
C ASN A 190 13.15 21.02 -25.64
#